data_11e3f56b57ddef192de639fcab2517d7
#
_entry.id   11e3f56b57ddef192de639fcab2517d7
#
_cell.length_a   1.000
_cell.length_b   1.000
_cell.length_c   1.000
_cell.angle_alpha   90.00
_cell.angle_beta   90.00
_cell.angle_gamma   90.00
#
_symmetry.space_group_name_H-M   'P 1'
#
loop_
_entity.id
_entity.type
_entity.pdbx_description
1 polymer ?
#
loop_
_entity_poly.entity_id
_entity_poly.type
_entity_poly.pdbx_seq_one_letter_code
_entity_poly.pdbx_strand_id
1 'polypeptide(L)'
;MNRPKPPEEKTSGRTLRWRIVIVLLIASLLPLSLAGIGSWVVFSDLLVTRTLEQMRSVVSSHARAIEANLTESRHLIELLAKSHTLNEIRRQPALDSLFNSLNAASENSFIDLGVISTNGDHLAYVGPYDLRDKNYRETYWFREVMNHGIYISDVFMGFRKEPHFIIAVKIDRGNEDWILRATINSDRFDSLVKTEVLGKGSDVYLVNAEGIYQTTPLVGRVLDTMPVPLTEYHEQVRDRRVQVGNTTKIKVTTWINDGRWMLVAEQDLAAVLAPVKTALVKVAVVVALSVVILIIITFVATWHLTDRIDKANAAREELSRALLRSAKMASIGELATGLAHEINNPLAIMSAEQTNIADLVEMAGDRLENRQQILDSVKRTKQHIERCAGITKKMLQFGHKQETAPEPTYLAPHLEEIMNLMKR
;
A
#
# COMPACT_ATOMS: atom_id res chain seq x y z
N MET A 1 -22.75 -55.77 -13.96
CA MET A 1 -21.34 -55.61 -14.32
C MET A 1 -20.89 -54.20 -14.00
N ASN A 2 -20.45 -53.95 -12.78
CA ASN A 2 -19.94 -52.63 -12.35
C ASN A 2 -18.42 -52.82 -12.11
N ARG A 3 -17.62 -52.14 -12.96
CA ARG A 3 -16.16 -52.09 -12.77
C ARG A 3 -15.85 -51.18 -11.57
N PRO A 4 -15.03 -51.58 -10.62
CA PRO A 4 -14.59 -50.71 -9.54
C PRO A 4 -13.68 -49.65 -10.12
N LYS A 5 -13.93 -48.35 -9.73
CA LYS A 5 -13.07 -47.21 -10.01
C LYS A 5 -11.68 -47.43 -9.38
N PRO A 6 -10.60 -47.06 -10.08
CA PRO A 6 -9.26 -47.11 -9.48
C PRO A 6 -9.13 -46.04 -8.37
N PRO A 7 -8.26 -46.31 -7.36
CA PRO A 7 -8.16 -45.44 -6.18
C PRO A 7 -7.65 -44.02 -6.52
N GLU A 8 -8.36 -43.03 -5.98
CA GLU A 8 -8.10 -41.57 -6.13
C GLU A 8 -6.89 -41.09 -5.30
N GLU A 9 -5.79 -41.79 -5.24
CA GLU A 9 -4.68 -41.42 -4.33
C GLU A 9 -3.71 -40.33 -4.84
N LYS A 10 -3.77 -39.93 -6.13
CA LYS A 10 -2.84 -38.90 -6.68
C LYS A 10 -3.32 -37.45 -6.56
N THR A 11 -4.57 -37.21 -6.23
CA THR A 11 -5.12 -35.82 -6.14
C THR A 11 -4.89 -35.15 -4.77
N SER A 12 -4.69 -35.92 -3.71
CA SER A 12 -4.53 -35.44 -2.33
C SER A 12 -3.26 -34.57 -2.12
N GLY A 13 -2.13 -34.99 -2.68
CA GLY A 13 -0.87 -34.24 -2.50
C GLY A 13 -0.83 -32.89 -3.22
N ARG A 14 -1.48 -32.77 -4.40
CA ARG A 14 -1.51 -31.51 -5.17
C ARG A 14 -2.42 -30.48 -4.52
N THR A 15 -3.55 -30.88 -4.01
CA THR A 15 -4.49 -30.00 -3.29
C THR A 15 -3.93 -29.52 -1.97
N LEU A 16 -3.19 -30.35 -1.23
CA LEU A 16 -2.54 -29.97 0.02
C LEU A 16 -1.45 -28.93 -0.22
N ARG A 17 -0.64 -29.07 -1.27
CA ARG A 17 0.39 -28.09 -1.65
C ARG A 17 -0.22 -26.71 -1.91
N TRP A 18 -1.28 -26.61 -2.71
CA TRP A 18 -1.97 -25.36 -2.99
C TRP A 18 -2.59 -24.73 -1.75
N ARG A 19 -3.17 -25.52 -0.85
CA ARG A 19 -3.71 -25.02 0.43
C ARG A 19 -2.62 -24.39 1.29
N ILE A 20 -1.46 -25.02 1.41
CA ILE A 20 -0.31 -24.49 2.18
C ILE A 20 0.16 -23.16 1.56
N VAL A 21 0.33 -23.10 0.23
CA VAL A 21 0.74 -21.86 -0.48
C VAL A 21 -0.27 -20.75 -0.23
N ILE A 22 -1.57 -21.01 -0.35
CA ILE A 22 -2.63 -20.02 -0.15
C ILE A 22 -2.63 -19.49 1.30
N VAL A 23 -2.52 -20.38 2.29
CA VAL A 23 -2.49 -19.99 3.71
C VAL A 23 -1.26 -19.11 4.00
N LEU A 24 -0.08 -19.46 3.50
CA LEU A 24 1.14 -18.67 3.67
C LEU A 24 1.05 -17.32 2.97
N LEU A 25 0.46 -17.26 1.77
CA LEU A 25 0.22 -16.01 1.06
C LEU A 25 -0.75 -15.10 1.83
N ILE A 26 -1.87 -15.63 2.30
CA ILE A 26 -2.83 -14.86 3.09
C ILE A 26 -2.17 -14.36 4.39
N ALA A 27 -1.46 -15.24 5.10
CA ALA A 27 -0.79 -14.89 6.36
C ALA A 27 0.27 -13.82 6.20
N SER A 28 0.95 -13.73 5.05
CA SER A 28 1.96 -12.70 4.77
C SER A 28 1.37 -11.42 4.16
N LEU A 29 0.39 -11.52 3.26
CA LEU A 29 -0.17 -10.37 2.55
C LEU A 29 -1.19 -9.59 3.38
N LEU A 30 -1.96 -10.26 4.24
CA LEU A 30 -2.99 -9.61 5.05
C LEU A 30 -2.39 -8.55 6.01
N PRO A 31 -1.39 -8.85 6.86
CA PRO A 31 -0.77 -7.84 7.73
C PRO A 31 -0.10 -6.71 6.94
N LEU A 32 0.54 -7.06 5.81
CA LEU A 32 1.23 -6.09 4.97
C LEU A 32 0.25 -5.12 4.30
N SER A 33 -0.88 -5.60 3.80
CA SER A 33 -1.93 -4.75 3.22
C SER A 33 -2.59 -3.85 4.28
N LEU A 34 -2.87 -4.38 5.48
CA LEU A 34 -3.39 -3.58 6.59
C LEU A 34 -2.41 -2.49 7.02
N ALA A 35 -1.11 -2.82 7.14
CA ALA A 35 -0.07 -1.84 7.44
C ALA A 35 0.08 -0.79 6.34
N GLY A 36 0.00 -1.19 5.06
CA GLY A 36 0.04 -0.28 3.92
C GLY A 36 -1.14 0.70 3.88
N ILE A 37 -2.36 0.21 4.10
CA ILE A 37 -3.57 1.04 4.16
C ILE A 37 -3.50 1.98 5.37
N GLY A 38 -3.12 1.48 6.54
CA GLY A 38 -2.96 2.30 7.75
C GLY A 38 -1.92 3.40 7.57
N SER A 39 -0.76 3.08 7.02
CA SER A 39 0.28 4.05 6.71
C SER A 39 -0.18 5.10 5.70
N TRP A 40 -0.94 4.71 4.67
CA TRP A 40 -1.51 5.63 3.70
C TRP A 40 -2.43 6.65 4.37
N VAL A 41 -3.37 6.21 5.20
CA VAL A 41 -4.33 7.08 5.88
C VAL A 41 -3.60 8.07 6.79
N VAL A 42 -2.72 7.56 7.66
CA VAL A 42 -1.98 8.39 8.63
C VAL A 42 -1.05 9.38 7.92
N PHE A 43 -0.31 8.93 6.91
CA PHE A 43 0.67 9.79 6.23
C PHE A 43 0.00 10.84 5.34
N SER A 44 -1.12 10.50 4.70
CA SER A 44 -1.91 11.47 3.91
C SER A 44 -2.51 12.54 4.80
N ASP A 45 -3.07 12.17 5.94
CA ASP A 45 -3.64 13.13 6.91
C ASP A 45 -2.54 14.04 7.50
N LEU A 46 -1.41 13.46 7.88
CA LEU A 46 -0.26 14.23 8.37
C LEU A 46 0.25 15.25 7.36
N LEU A 47 0.36 14.88 6.08
CA LEU A 47 0.82 15.79 5.03
C LEU A 47 -0.18 16.93 4.80
N VAL A 48 -1.47 16.62 4.74
CA VAL A 48 -2.51 17.64 4.58
C VAL A 48 -2.51 18.61 5.77
N THR A 49 -2.43 18.09 7.00
CA THR A 49 -2.40 18.89 8.22
C THR A 49 -1.17 19.80 8.25
N ARG A 50 0.03 19.26 7.97
CA ARG A 50 1.26 20.08 7.90
C ARG A 50 1.20 21.14 6.81
N THR A 51 0.65 20.79 5.65
CA THR A 51 0.49 21.78 4.56
C THR A 51 -0.47 22.89 4.97
N LEU A 52 -1.59 22.56 5.63
CA LEU A 52 -2.52 23.56 6.16
C LEU A 52 -1.86 24.48 7.19
N GLU A 53 -1.10 23.94 8.14
CA GLU A 53 -0.36 24.73 9.13
C GLU A 53 0.66 25.65 8.47
N GLN A 54 1.40 25.15 7.49
CA GLN A 54 2.35 25.95 6.72
C GLN A 54 1.63 27.07 5.94
N MET A 55 0.53 26.77 5.24
CA MET A 55 -0.26 27.76 4.52
C MET A 55 -0.84 28.83 5.46
N ARG A 56 -1.38 28.43 6.62
CA ARG A 56 -1.86 29.39 7.64
C ARG A 56 -0.75 30.32 8.12
N SER A 57 0.44 29.76 8.38
CA SER A 57 1.60 30.56 8.80
C SER A 57 2.02 31.57 7.72
N VAL A 58 2.09 31.11 6.46
CA VAL A 58 2.42 31.96 5.31
C VAL A 58 1.38 33.05 5.14
N VAL A 59 0.09 32.71 5.09
CA VAL A 59 -1.01 33.69 4.94
C VAL A 59 -0.97 34.72 6.07
N SER A 60 -0.81 34.29 7.33
CA SER A 60 -0.73 35.20 8.48
C SER A 60 0.49 36.13 8.42
N SER A 61 1.65 35.63 8.00
CA SER A 61 2.86 36.46 7.90
C SER A 61 2.79 37.45 6.75
N HIS A 62 2.29 37.00 5.57
CA HIS A 62 2.09 37.87 4.42
C HIS A 62 1.02 38.96 4.67
N ALA A 63 -0.11 38.58 5.29
CA ALA A 63 -1.14 39.55 5.66
C ALA A 63 -0.58 40.66 6.52
N ARG A 64 0.19 40.32 7.57
CA ARG A 64 0.85 41.35 8.43
C ARG A 64 1.85 42.18 7.67
N ALA A 65 2.64 41.57 6.77
CA ALA A 65 3.60 42.35 5.96
C ALA A 65 2.92 43.33 4.99
N ILE A 66 1.83 42.91 4.35
CA ILE A 66 1.03 43.73 3.45
C ILE A 66 0.37 44.86 4.23
N GLU A 67 -0.27 44.59 5.36
CA GLU A 67 -0.89 45.60 6.22
C GLU A 67 0.14 46.61 6.76
N ALA A 68 1.32 46.14 7.17
CA ALA A 68 2.41 47.02 7.60
C ALA A 68 2.86 47.94 6.45
N ASN A 69 3.05 47.40 5.24
CA ASN A 69 3.46 48.16 4.07
C ASN A 69 2.40 49.19 3.65
N LEU A 70 1.10 48.83 3.64
CA LEU A 70 0.00 49.74 3.35
C LEU A 70 -0.09 50.85 4.41
N THR A 71 0.05 50.51 5.67
CA THR A 71 0.01 51.44 6.80
C THR A 71 1.20 52.42 6.75
N GLU A 72 2.41 51.89 6.50
CA GLU A 72 3.61 52.71 6.34
C GLU A 72 3.48 53.67 5.14
N SER A 73 3.06 53.17 3.98
CA SER A 73 2.84 53.97 2.77
C SER A 73 1.79 55.06 3.00
N ARG A 74 0.68 54.72 3.68
CA ARG A 74 -0.34 55.68 4.07
C ARG A 74 0.23 56.77 4.99
N HIS A 75 0.96 56.40 6.02
CA HIS A 75 1.55 57.33 6.98
C HIS A 75 2.58 58.26 6.31
N LEU A 76 3.39 57.78 5.38
CA LEU A 76 4.34 58.59 4.62
C LEU A 76 3.63 59.63 3.78
N ILE A 77 2.58 59.27 3.05
CA ILE A 77 1.79 60.21 2.24
C ILE A 77 1.04 61.20 3.14
N GLU A 78 0.48 60.74 4.24
CA GLU A 78 -0.20 61.60 5.22
C GLU A 78 0.77 62.64 5.86
N LEU A 79 1.96 62.18 6.26
CA LEU A 79 3.00 63.03 6.81
C LEU A 79 3.45 64.10 5.80
N LEU A 80 3.72 63.72 4.55
CA LEU A 80 4.07 64.61 3.48
C LEU A 80 2.98 65.65 3.24
N ALA A 81 1.72 65.22 3.15
CA ALA A 81 0.59 66.11 2.94
C ALA A 81 0.41 67.08 4.10
N LYS A 82 0.60 66.70 5.35
CA LYS A 82 0.46 67.55 6.54
C LYS A 82 1.64 68.43 6.77
N SER A 83 2.86 68.08 6.37
CA SER A 83 4.08 68.82 6.63
C SER A 83 4.34 69.97 5.62
N HIS A 84 3.63 70.00 4.49
CA HIS A 84 3.82 71.02 3.44
C HIS A 84 2.54 71.85 3.19
N THR A 85 2.71 73.08 2.74
CA THR A 85 1.62 73.89 2.27
C THR A 85 1.38 73.72 0.79
N LEU A 86 0.17 74.02 0.29
CA LEU A 86 -0.15 73.91 -1.13
C LEU A 86 0.82 74.74 -1.99
N ASN A 87 1.20 76.01 -1.53
CA ASN A 87 2.12 76.84 -2.23
C ASN A 87 3.56 76.26 -2.36
N GLU A 88 4.00 75.47 -1.42
CA GLU A 88 5.29 74.77 -1.46
C GLU A 88 5.22 73.61 -2.42
N ILE A 89 4.23 72.69 -2.26
CA ILE A 89 4.17 71.41 -2.97
C ILE A 89 3.73 71.56 -4.44
N ARG A 90 3.02 72.61 -4.83
CA ARG A 90 2.64 72.87 -6.23
C ARG A 90 3.80 73.33 -7.10
N ARG A 91 4.94 73.78 -6.54
CA ARG A 91 6.14 74.17 -7.30
C ARG A 91 6.85 72.90 -7.79
N GLN A 92 7.03 72.72 -9.11
CA GLN A 92 7.60 71.57 -9.70
C GLN A 92 8.94 71.13 -9.08
N PRO A 93 9.97 71.94 -8.86
CA PRO A 93 11.22 71.50 -8.25
C PRO A 93 11.06 71.00 -6.82
N ALA A 94 10.10 71.54 -6.05
CA ALA A 94 9.81 71.03 -4.70
C ALA A 94 9.13 69.66 -4.73
N LEU A 95 8.14 69.46 -5.60
CA LEU A 95 7.43 68.21 -5.76
C LEU A 95 8.38 67.11 -6.25
N ASP A 96 9.28 67.38 -7.19
CA ASP A 96 10.30 66.41 -7.68
C ASP A 96 11.25 66.00 -6.55
N SER A 97 11.72 66.96 -5.73
CA SER A 97 12.58 66.69 -4.57
C SER A 97 11.86 65.79 -3.53
N LEU A 98 10.59 66.13 -3.24
CA LEU A 98 9.76 65.36 -2.31
C LEU A 98 9.53 63.94 -2.80
N PHE A 99 9.23 63.77 -4.08
CA PHE A 99 9.04 62.44 -4.68
C PHE A 99 10.33 61.61 -4.64
N ASN A 100 11.46 62.21 -4.93
CA ASN A 100 12.76 61.51 -4.83
C ASN A 100 13.08 61.12 -3.39
N SER A 101 12.81 62.01 -2.41
CA SER A 101 13.00 61.71 -0.99
C SER A 101 12.06 60.62 -0.50
N LEU A 102 10.80 60.65 -0.93
CA LEU A 102 9.80 59.64 -0.63
C LEU A 102 10.22 58.26 -1.15
N ASN A 103 10.67 58.18 -2.40
CA ASN A 103 11.12 56.94 -3.02
C ASN A 103 12.43 56.45 -2.42
N ALA A 104 13.35 57.32 -2.02
CA ALA A 104 14.55 56.92 -1.28
C ALA A 104 14.23 56.33 0.09
N ALA A 105 13.22 56.83 0.80
CA ALA A 105 12.78 56.35 2.09
C ALA A 105 11.95 55.04 1.99
N SER A 106 11.24 54.82 0.87
CA SER A 106 10.30 53.70 0.66
C SER A 106 10.80 52.66 -0.36
N GLU A 107 12.10 52.66 -0.68
CA GLU A 107 12.73 51.75 -1.64
C GLU A 107 12.01 51.74 -3.01
N ASN A 108 11.65 52.87 -3.56
CA ASN A 108 10.92 53.06 -4.81
C ASN A 108 9.51 52.42 -4.83
N SER A 109 8.79 52.53 -3.73
CA SER A 109 7.42 51.99 -3.62
C SER A 109 6.39 52.82 -4.40
N PHE A 110 6.72 54.05 -4.85
CA PHE A 110 5.80 54.95 -5.52
C PHE A 110 6.21 55.17 -6.98
N ILE A 111 5.23 55.18 -7.89
CA ILE A 111 5.44 55.43 -9.33
C ILE A 111 5.31 56.93 -9.64
N ASP A 112 4.35 57.59 -9.02
CA ASP A 112 4.12 59.02 -9.18
C ASP A 112 3.47 59.67 -7.97
N LEU A 113 3.53 61.01 -7.94
CA LEU A 113 2.88 61.84 -6.95
C LEU A 113 2.15 62.98 -7.66
N GLY A 114 0.88 63.23 -7.30
CA GLY A 114 0.04 64.25 -7.84
C GLY A 114 -0.61 65.08 -6.76
N VAL A 115 -0.60 66.39 -6.93
CA VAL A 115 -1.35 67.36 -6.13
C VAL A 115 -2.61 67.72 -6.89
N ILE A 116 -3.76 67.52 -6.29
CA ILE A 116 -5.07 67.63 -6.97
C ILE A 116 -5.94 68.61 -6.20
N SER A 117 -6.64 69.46 -6.92
CA SER A 117 -7.60 70.44 -6.36
C SER A 117 -8.89 69.72 -5.90
N THR A 118 -9.71 70.38 -5.11
CA THR A 118 -11.06 69.91 -4.74
C THR A 118 -12.03 69.88 -5.93
N ASN A 119 -11.68 70.46 -7.08
CA ASN A 119 -12.41 70.24 -8.33
C ASN A 119 -11.93 69.08 -9.17
N GLY A 120 -10.89 68.33 -8.73
CA GLY A 120 -10.36 67.17 -9.42
C GLY A 120 -9.23 67.50 -10.42
N ASP A 121 -8.78 68.74 -10.58
CA ASP A 121 -7.72 69.12 -11.52
C ASP A 121 -6.35 68.94 -10.92
N HIS A 122 -5.36 68.52 -11.72
CA HIS A 122 -3.97 68.52 -11.30
C HIS A 122 -3.44 69.96 -11.07
N LEU A 123 -2.90 70.19 -9.90
CA LEU A 123 -2.17 71.44 -9.55
C LEU A 123 -0.66 71.23 -9.76
N ALA A 124 -0.14 70.04 -9.51
CA ALA A 124 1.23 69.64 -9.80
C ALA A 124 1.32 68.13 -9.94
N TYR A 125 2.32 67.65 -10.70
CA TYR A 125 2.49 66.20 -10.95
C TYR A 125 3.97 65.86 -11.18
N VAL A 126 4.41 64.79 -10.62
CA VAL A 126 5.69 64.13 -10.89
C VAL A 126 5.48 62.65 -11.14
N GLY A 127 6.04 62.14 -12.22
CA GLY A 127 5.92 60.72 -12.61
C GLY A 127 6.08 60.57 -14.14
N PRO A 128 6.08 59.30 -14.62
CA PRO A 128 6.37 58.96 -16.01
C PRO A 128 5.20 59.16 -16.98
N TYR A 129 3.98 59.51 -16.50
CA TYR A 129 2.78 59.56 -17.32
C TYR A 129 2.35 60.99 -17.60
N ASP A 130 1.68 61.20 -18.74
CA ASP A 130 1.09 62.52 -19.06
C ASP A 130 -0.33 62.62 -18.48
N LEU A 131 -0.39 63.08 -17.22
CA LEU A 131 -1.63 63.18 -16.43
C LEU A 131 -2.02 64.60 -16.06
N ARG A 132 -1.25 65.62 -16.45
CA ARG A 132 -1.43 67.01 -16.02
C ARG A 132 -2.78 67.57 -16.39
N ASP A 133 -3.32 67.22 -17.55
CA ASP A 133 -4.61 67.72 -18.06
C ASP A 133 -5.80 66.81 -17.67
N LYS A 134 -5.61 65.90 -16.77
CA LYS A 134 -6.67 64.93 -16.35
C LYS A 134 -7.42 65.48 -15.15
N ASN A 135 -8.75 65.38 -15.18
CA ASN A 135 -9.64 65.68 -14.08
C ASN A 135 -10.17 64.40 -13.47
N TYR A 136 -10.17 64.32 -12.13
CA TYR A 136 -10.53 63.13 -11.36
C TYR A 136 -11.88 63.24 -10.66
N ARG A 137 -12.63 64.30 -10.82
CA ARG A 137 -13.87 64.57 -10.07
C ARG A 137 -14.88 63.45 -10.15
N GLU A 138 -15.01 62.82 -11.31
CA GLU A 138 -15.97 61.72 -11.54
C GLU A 138 -15.43 60.32 -11.14
N THR A 139 -14.16 60.22 -10.72
CA THR A 139 -13.59 58.92 -10.34
C THR A 139 -14.07 58.51 -8.97
N TYR A 140 -14.20 57.17 -8.78
CA TYR A 140 -14.67 56.63 -7.52
C TYR A 140 -13.74 56.98 -6.35
N TRP A 141 -12.42 56.79 -6.51
CA TRP A 141 -11.45 57.07 -5.47
C TRP A 141 -11.45 58.56 -5.03
N PHE A 142 -11.72 59.50 -5.94
CA PHE A 142 -11.77 60.92 -5.62
C PHE A 142 -12.96 61.25 -4.70
N ARG A 143 -14.13 60.69 -4.97
CA ARG A 143 -15.30 60.80 -4.10
C ARG A 143 -15.05 60.22 -2.71
N GLU A 144 -14.37 59.02 -2.66
CA GLU A 144 -14.04 58.38 -1.40
C GLU A 144 -13.09 59.21 -0.56
N VAL A 145 -12.01 59.76 -1.13
CA VAL A 145 -11.07 60.60 -0.37
C VAL A 145 -11.69 61.94 0.08
N MET A 146 -12.58 62.51 -0.73
CA MET A 146 -13.31 63.72 -0.36
C MET A 146 -14.23 63.50 0.85
N ASN A 147 -14.85 62.32 0.96
CA ASN A 147 -15.74 61.97 2.04
C ASN A 147 -15.00 61.50 3.31
N HIS A 148 -13.94 60.70 3.18
CA HIS A 148 -13.27 60.05 4.29
C HIS A 148 -11.91 60.67 4.68
N GLY A 149 -11.41 61.60 3.90
CA GLY A 149 -10.12 62.28 4.15
C GLY A 149 -8.90 61.47 3.69
N ILE A 150 -8.88 60.16 3.90
CA ILE A 150 -7.80 59.26 3.45
C ILE A 150 -8.45 58.05 2.77
N TYR A 151 -7.88 57.63 1.64
CA TYR A 151 -8.40 56.48 0.90
C TYR A 151 -7.27 55.69 0.21
N ILE A 152 -7.30 54.39 0.36
CA ILE A 152 -6.51 53.41 -0.40
C ILE A 152 -7.46 52.79 -1.41
N SER A 153 -7.22 52.92 -2.70
CA SER A 153 -8.13 52.40 -3.72
C SER A 153 -7.91 50.92 -3.96
N ASP A 154 -8.93 50.26 -4.50
CA ASP A 154 -8.72 48.98 -5.20
C ASP A 154 -7.89 49.23 -6.46
N VAL A 155 -7.36 48.14 -7.05
CA VAL A 155 -6.68 48.18 -8.34
C VAL A 155 -7.69 48.53 -9.43
N PHE A 156 -7.35 49.50 -10.29
CA PHE A 156 -8.17 49.94 -11.43
C PHE A 156 -7.31 50.35 -12.62
N MET A 157 -7.87 50.44 -13.81
CA MET A 157 -7.13 50.82 -15.03
C MET A 157 -6.79 52.32 -15.10
N GLY A 158 -7.66 53.18 -14.71
CA GLY A 158 -7.47 54.62 -14.71
C GLY A 158 -7.03 55.23 -16.05
N PHE A 159 -6.56 56.50 -16.03
CA PHE A 159 -6.08 57.20 -17.23
C PHE A 159 -4.76 56.67 -17.79
N ARG A 160 -4.01 55.87 -17.00
CA ARG A 160 -2.73 55.24 -17.43
C ARG A 160 -2.94 54.06 -18.36
N LYS A 161 -4.14 53.48 -18.36
CA LYS A 161 -4.48 52.23 -19.09
C LYS A 161 -3.65 50.99 -18.61
N GLU A 162 -3.15 51.06 -17.37
CA GLU A 162 -2.43 49.98 -16.69
C GLU A 162 -3.04 49.79 -15.30
N PRO A 163 -3.12 48.56 -14.80
CA PRO A 163 -3.62 48.27 -13.48
C PRO A 163 -2.74 48.92 -12.41
N HIS A 164 -3.35 49.71 -11.52
CA HIS A 164 -2.66 50.34 -10.41
C HIS A 164 -3.64 50.68 -9.29
N PHE A 165 -3.12 50.86 -8.09
CA PHE A 165 -3.88 51.41 -6.98
C PHE A 165 -3.17 52.65 -6.40
N ILE A 166 -3.92 53.46 -5.67
CA ILE A 166 -3.44 54.73 -5.16
C ILE A 166 -3.70 54.84 -3.67
N ILE A 167 -2.89 55.71 -3.04
CA ILE A 167 -3.15 56.26 -1.72
C ILE A 167 -3.42 57.76 -1.93
N ALA A 168 -4.56 58.23 -1.44
CA ALA A 168 -4.93 59.66 -1.53
C ALA A 168 -5.26 60.19 -0.14
N VAL A 169 -4.75 61.38 0.16
CA VAL A 169 -4.94 62.09 1.43
C VAL A 169 -5.46 63.49 1.15
N LYS A 170 -6.64 63.84 1.67
CA LYS A 170 -7.20 65.19 1.64
C LYS A 170 -6.65 66.00 2.78
N ILE A 171 -6.20 67.18 2.48
CA ILE A 171 -5.83 68.21 3.46
C ILE A 171 -6.92 69.28 3.46
N ASP A 172 -7.44 69.52 4.64
CA ASP A 172 -8.42 70.55 4.92
C ASP A 172 -7.78 71.63 5.84
N ARG A 173 -7.46 72.80 5.28
CA ARG A 173 -6.88 73.94 6.02
C ARG A 173 -7.72 75.20 5.84
N GLY A 174 -9.02 75.02 5.64
CA GLY A 174 -9.99 76.09 5.56
C GLY A 174 -10.01 76.80 4.19
N ASN A 175 -9.00 77.58 3.78
CA ASN A 175 -8.95 78.22 2.49
C ASN A 175 -8.05 77.54 1.44
N GLU A 176 -7.38 76.43 1.83
CA GLU A 176 -6.45 75.69 0.95
C GLU A 176 -6.70 74.20 1.04
N ASP A 177 -7.84 73.69 0.53
CA ASP A 177 -8.15 72.32 0.47
C ASP A 177 -7.56 71.70 -0.80
N TRP A 178 -6.87 70.58 -0.62
CA TRP A 178 -6.23 69.84 -1.72
C TRP A 178 -6.04 68.35 -1.37
N ILE A 179 -5.73 67.56 -2.37
CA ILE A 179 -5.48 66.12 -2.22
C ILE A 179 -4.06 65.77 -2.69
N LEU A 180 -3.30 65.10 -1.85
CA LEU A 180 -2.06 64.45 -2.26
C LEU A 180 -2.38 63.00 -2.64
N ARG A 181 -2.09 62.64 -3.90
CA ARG A 181 -2.30 61.30 -4.44
C ARG A 181 -0.97 60.68 -4.82
N ALA A 182 -0.69 59.51 -4.31
CA ALA A 182 0.46 58.70 -4.69
C ALA A 182 0.00 57.37 -5.32
N THR A 183 0.69 56.91 -6.36
CA THR A 183 0.45 55.61 -6.96
C THR A 183 1.50 54.65 -6.49
N ILE A 184 1.04 53.49 -6.04
CA ILE A 184 1.90 52.39 -5.58
C ILE A 184 2.45 51.62 -6.78
N ASN A 185 3.70 51.21 -6.67
CA ASN A 185 4.34 50.32 -7.63
C ASN A 185 3.73 48.90 -7.54
N SER A 186 2.90 48.55 -8.54
CA SER A 186 2.16 47.28 -8.56
C SER A 186 3.07 46.04 -8.62
N ASP A 187 4.20 46.13 -9.34
CA ASP A 187 5.14 44.99 -9.46
C ASP A 187 5.81 44.69 -8.12
N ARG A 188 6.20 45.77 -7.39
CA ARG A 188 6.76 45.59 -6.06
C ARG A 188 5.72 45.08 -5.07
N PHE A 189 4.51 45.59 -5.13
CA PHE A 189 3.41 45.13 -4.30
C PHE A 189 3.07 43.66 -4.61
N ASP A 190 3.02 43.27 -5.87
CA ASP A 190 2.79 41.88 -6.32
C ASP A 190 3.87 40.95 -5.75
N SER A 191 5.13 41.41 -5.70
CA SER A 191 6.25 40.66 -5.12
C SER A 191 6.12 40.40 -3.61
N LEU A 192 5.45 41.25 -2.86
CA LEU A 192 5.16 41.06 -1.43
C LEU A 192 4.09 39.98 -1.21
N VAL A 193 3.18 39.80 -2.18
CA VAL A 193 2.09 38.82 -2.10
C VAL A 193 2.53 37.45 -2.54
N LYS A 194 3.37 37.38 -3.58
CA LYS A 194 3.85 36.13 -4.12
C LYS A 194 4.87 35.46 -3.21
N THR A 195 4.80 34.12 -3.16
CA THR A 195 5.75 33.33 -2.39
C THR A 195 6.01 31.99 -3.07
N GLU A 196 7.27 31.54 -3.06
CA GLU A 196 7.68 30.21 -3.50
C GLU A 196 7.64 29.17 -2.35
N VAL A 197 7.39 29.63 -1.11
CA VAL A 197 7.47 28.78 0.10
C VAL A 197 6.46 27.63 0.09
N LEU A 198 5.33 27.81 -0.59
CA LEU A 198 4.26 26.79 -0.65
C LEU A 198 4.52 25.69 -1.68
N GLY A 199 5.55 25.83 -2.53
CA GLY A 199 5.95 24.82 -3.50
C GLY A 199 5.12 24.78 -4.79
N LYS A 200 5.35 23.75 -5.61
CA LYS A 200 4.70 23.64 -6.92
C LYS A 200 3.19 23.44 -6.81
N GLY A 201 2.43 24.14 -7.67
CA GLY A 201 0.96 24.03 -7.71
C GLY A 201 0.26 24.85 -6.64
N SER A 202 0.99 25.75 -5.96
CA SER A 202 0.43 26.77 -5.08
C SER A 202 0.34 28.13 -5.77
N ASP A 203 -0.61 28.94 -5.34
CA ASP A 203 -0.76 30.32 -5.73
C ASP A 203 -1.14 31.17 -4.53
N VAL A 204 -0.67 32.44 -4.51
CA VAL A 204 -1.03 33.43 -3.49
C VAL A 204 -1.39 34.72 -4.20
N TYR A 205 -2.56 35.25 -3.91
CA TYR A 205 -3.10 36.42 -4.55
C TYR A 205 -4.06 37.19 -3.64
N LEU A 206 -4.33 38.43 -4.00
CA LEU A 206 -5.32 39.27 -3.37
C LEU A 206 -6.55 39.45 -4.25
N VAL A 207 -7.73 39.46 -3.63
CA VAL A 207 -8.98 39.82 -4.27
C VAL A 207 -9.70 40.86 -3.41
N ASN A 208 -10.51 41.73 -4.05
CA ASN A 208 -11.37 42.67 -3.30
C ASN A 208 -12.69 41.98 -2.87
N ALA A 209 -13.56 42.73 -2.23
CA ALA A 209 -14.84 42.24 -1.72
C ALA A 209 -15.80 41.78 -2.83
N GLU A 210 -15.63 42.19 -4.06
CA GLU A 210 -16.37 41.73 -5.24
C GLU A 210 -15.74 40.50 -5.91
N GLY A 211 -14.59 40.01 -5.41
CA GLY A 211 -13.88 38.85 -5.98
C GLY A 211 -13.02 39.20 -7.19
N ILE A 212 -12.65 40.47 -7.37
CA ILE A 212 -11.79 40.95 -8.45
C ILE A 212 -10.33 40.86 -8.01
N TYR A 213 -9.46 40.26 -8.85
CA TYR A 213 -8.05 40.12 -8.55
C TYR A 213 -7.35 41.47 -8.44
N GLN A 214 -6.69 41.68 -7.32
CA GLN A 214 -5.89 42.87 -7.02
C GLN A 214 -4.38 42.65 -7.30
N THR A 215 -3.96 41.42 -7.37
CA THR A 215 -2.61 40.96 -7.74
C THR A 215 -2.69 39.92 -8.83
N THR A 216 -1.59 39.63 -9.50
CA THR A 216 -1.55 38.71 -10.62
C THR A 216 -1.68 37.23 -10.11
N PRO A 217 -2.78 36.52 -10.39
CA PRO A 217 -2.88 35.09 -10.05
C PRO A 217 -2.03 34.26 -11.02
N LEU A 218 -1.78 32.98 -10.65
CA LEU A 218 -1.09 32.03 -11.53
C LEU A 218 -1.88 31.76 -12.82
N VAL A 219 -3.21 31.78 -12.72
CA VAL A 219 -4.14 31.59 -13.85
C VAL A 219 -5.14 32.75 -13.87
N GLY A 220 -5.09 33.57 -14.90
CA GLY A 220 -5.91 34.79 -15.03
C GLY A 220 -5.07 36.06 -15.06
N ARG A 221 -5.71 37.21 -14.93
CA ARG A 221 -5.09 38.51 -14.95
C ARG A 221 -5.61 39.37 -13.80
N VAL A 222 -4.86 40.37 -13.45
CA VAL A 222 -5.36 41.44 -12.56
C VAL A 222 -6.63 42.03 -13.17
N LEU A 223 -7.62 42.33 -12.35
CA LEU A 223 -8.96 42.79 -12.68
C LEU A 223 -9.92 41.75 -13.27
N ASP A 224 -9.48 40.49 -13.49
CA ASP A 224 -10.41 39.43 -13.77
C ASP A 224 -11.20 39.05 -12.49
N THR A 225 -12.40 38.50 -12.67
CA THR A 225 -13.21 37.99 -11.55
C THR A 225 -12.82 36.58 -11.18
N MET A 226 -12.67 36.32 -9.90
CA MET A 226 -12.38 34.99 -9.37
C MET A 226 -13.54 34.03 -9.67
N PRO A 227 -13.28 32.79 -10.16
CA PRO A 227 -14.33 31.84 -10.56
C PRO A 227 -15.10 31.20 -9.39
N VAL A 228 -14.68 31.43 -8.15
CA VAL A 228 -15.25 30.82 -6.95
C VAL A 228 -15.82 31.93 -6.04
N PRO A 229 -17.03 31.75 -5.46
CA PRO A 229 -17.59 32.74 -4.56
C PRO A 229 -16.68 33.04 -3.37
N LEU A 230 -16.62 34.31 -2.97
CA LEU A 230 -15.92 34.74 -1.77
C LEU A 230 -16.51 34.04 -0.52
N THR A 231 -15.65 33.87 0.47
CA THR A 231 -16.09 33.56 1.82
C THR A 231 -16.57 34.85 2.51
N GLU A 232 -17.58 34.73 3.38
CA GLU A 232 -17.99 35.84 4.24
C GLU A 232 -16.80 36.41 5.00
N TYR A 233 -16.89 37.71 5.36
CA TYR A 233 -15.85 38.38 6.14
C TYR A 233 -15.54 37.64 7.43
N HIS A 234 -14.25 37.48 7.73
CA HIS A 234 -13.75 36.89 8.96
C HIS A 234 -12.37 37.48 9.31
N GLU A 235 -12.17 37.78 10.57
CA GLU A 235 -10.89 38.34 11.06
C GLU A 235 -9.77 37.30 11.17
N GLN A 236 -10.12 36.06 11.40
CA GLN A 236 -9.16 34.99 11.59
C GLN A 236 -8.85 34.23 10.29
N VAL A 237 -7.64 33.68 10.22
CA VAL A 237 -7.25 32.83 9.09
C VAL A 237 -8.14 31.60 9.05
N ARG A 238 -8.82 31.38 7.93
CA ARG A 238 -9.69 30.21 7.68
C ARG A 238 -9.16 29.37 6.54
N ASP A 239 -9.35 28.06 6.67
CA ASP A 239 -9.06 27.13 5.61
C ASP A 239 -10.33 26.44 5.12
N ARG A 240 -10.36 26.11 3.84
CA ARG A 240 -11.46 25.41 3.18
C ARG A 240 -10.96 24.55 2.03
N ARG A 241 -11.55 23.38 1.86
CA ARG A 241 -11.39 22.59 0.64
C ARG A 241 -12.47 22.99 -0.36
N VAL A 242 -12.05 23.32 -1.58
CA VAL A 242 -12.94 23.83 -2.63
C VAL A 242 -12.72 23.00 -3.89
N GLN A 243 -13.81 22.58 -4.52
CA GLN A 243 -13.76 21.95 -5.83
C GLN A 243 -13.71 23.05 -6.91
N VAL A 244 -12.65 23.05 -7.73
CA VAL A 244 -12.48 23.96 -8.87
C VAL A 244 -12.36 23.11 -10.13
N GLY A 245 -13.44 23.04 -10.92
CA GLY A 245 -13.50 22.14 -12.06
C GLY A 245 -13.33 20.69 -11.61
N ASN A 246 -12.32 20.00 -12.13
CA ASN A 246 -12.03 18.60 -11.82
C ASN A 246 -10.95 18.39 -10.72
N THR A 247 -10.48 19.49 -10.09
CA THR A 247 -9.43 19.45 -9.06
C THR A 247 -9.96 19.91 -7.71
N THR A 248 -9.51 19.25 -6.63
CA THR A 248 -9.77 19.72 -5.27
C THR A 248 -8.58 20.58 -4.83
N LYS A 249 -8.85 21.83 -4.47
CA LYS A 249 -7.86 22.76 -3.93
C LYS A 249 -8.08 22.97 -2.43
N ILE A 250 -6.99 23.14 -1.71
CA ILE A 250 -6.98 23.66 -0.35
C ILE A 250 -6.79 25.17 -0.47
N LYS A 251 -7.68 25.94 0.14
CA LYS A 251 -7.60 27.41 0.22
C LYS A 251 -7.47 27.83 1.66
N VAL A 252 -6.56 28.77 1.91
CA VAL A 252 -6.41 29.46 3.20
C VAL A 252 -6.59 30.93 2.94
N THR A 253 -7.47 31.58 3.68
CA THR A 253 -7.88 32.97 3.45
C THR A 253 -7.83 33.80 4.71
N THR A 254 -7.55 35.09 4.57
CA THR A 254 -7.71 36.10 5.62
C THR A 254 -8.05 37.42 5.00
N TRP A 255 -8.83 38.28 5.69
CA TRP A 255 -9.14 39.61 5.26
C TRP A 255 -8.10 40.61 5.80
N ILE A 256 -7.78 41.58 5.00
CA ILE A 256 -6.82 42.67 5.28
C ILE A 256 -7.40 44.04 4.82
N ASN A 257 -6.73 45.13 5.09
CA ASN A 257 -7.14 46.48 4.71
C ASN A 257 -8.59 46.79 5.15
N ASP A 258 -8.87 46.59 6.45
CA ASP A 258 -10.19 46.81 7.05
C ASP A 258 -11.32 45.99 6.37
N GLY A 259 -11.02 44.78 5.96
CA GLY A 259 -11.99 43.87 5.32
C GLY A 259 -12.26 44.16 3.85
N ARG A 260 -11.47 44.97 3.21
CA ARG A 260 -11.63 45.33 1.80
C ARG A 260 -10.95 44.38 0.85
N TRP A 261 -9.85 43.75 1.28
CA TRP A 261 -9.10 42.81 0.49
C TRP A 261 -9.00 41.46 1.22
N MET A 262 -9.10 40.40 0.46
CA MET A 262 -8.90 39.04 0.97
C MET A 262 -7.61 38.47 0.37
N LEU A 263 -6.66 38.12 1.24
CA LEU A 263 -5.48 37.34 0.86
C LEU A 263 -5.86 35.87 0.79
N VAL A 264 -5.59 35.26 -0.34
CA VAL A 264 -5.89 33.88 -0.64
C VAL A 264 -4.60 33.13 -0.96
N ALA A 265 -4.31 32.06 -0.25
CA ALA A 265 -3.34 31.06 -0.66
C ALA A 265 -4.08 29.79 -1.05
N GLU A 266 -3.77 29.24 -2.22
CA GLU A 266 -4.37 28.00 -2.69
C GLU A 266 -3.31 27.00 -3.12
N GLN A 267 -3.63 25.70 -2.95
CA GLN A 267 -2.76 24.62 -3.37
C GLN A 267 -3.58 23.39 -3.80
N ASP A 268 -3.14 22.73 -4.87
CA ASP A 268 -3.78 21.50 -5.34
C ASP A 268 -3.55 20.36 -4.36
N LEU A 269 -4.64 19.75 -3.87
CA LEU A 269 -4.58 18.57 -3.00
C LEU A 269 -3.83 17.40 -3.66
N ALA A 270 -3.98 17.24 -4.98
CA ALA A 270 -3.27 16.24 -5.75
C ALA A 270 -1.74 16.45 -5.71
N ALA A 271 -1.28 17.70 -5.76
CA ALA A 271 0.14 18.05 -5.65
C ALA A 271 0.69 17.74 -4.25
N VAL A 272 -0.09 18.06 -3.20
CA VAL A 272 0.24 17.74 -1.80
C VAL A 272 0.39 16.24 -1.60
N LEU A 273 -0.48 15.43 -2.20
CA LEU A 273 -0.48 13.97 -2.06
C LEU A 273 0.43 13.23 -3.07
N ALA A 274 1.02 13.92 -4.04
CA ALA A 274 1.87 13.31 -5.05
C ALA A 274 3.07 12.53 -4.47
N PRO A 275 3.80 12.99 -3.44
CA PRO A 275 4.86 12.22 -2.81
C PRO A 275 4.38 10.89 -2.23
N VAL A 276 3.17 10.88 -1.63
CA VAL A 276 2.57 9.67 -1.05
C VAL A 276 2.23 8.66 -2.14
N LYS A 277 1.62 9.12 -3.25
CA LYS A 277 1.32 8.26 -4.41
C LYS A 277 2.59 7.62 -4.97
N THR A 278 3.66 8.41 -5.11
CA THR A 278 4.95 7.91 -5.60
C THR A 278 5.56 6.89 -4.64
N ALA A 279 5.49 7.14 -3.33
CA ALA A 279 5.95 6.19 -2.31
C ALA A 279 5.16 4.88 -2.35
N LEU A 280 3.83 4.94 -2.51
CA LEU A 280 2.97 3.76 -2.63
C LEU A 280 3.33 2.89 -3.84
N VAL A 281 3.57 3.50 -5.01
CA VAL A 281 3.99 2.73 -6.19
C VAL A 281 5.30 1.99 -5.92
N LYS A 282 6.28 2.64 -5.29
CA LYS A 282 7.55 2.01 -4.92
C LYS A 282 7.34 0.85 -3.94
N VAL A 283 6.52 1.05 -2.91
CA VAL A 283 6.16 0.01 -1.93
C VAL A 283 5.44 -1.14 -2.62
N ALA A 284 4.48 -0.87 -3.51
CA ALA A 284 3.76 -1.90 -4.26
C ALA A 284 4.70 -2.78 -5.11
N VAL A 285 5.71 -2.18 -5.75
CA VAL A 285 6.74 -2.92 -6.49
C VAL A 285 7.56 -3.83 -5.57
N VAL A 286 8.01 -3.33 -4.41
CA VAL A 286 8.75 -4.13 -3.43
C VAL A 286 7.90 -5.29 -2.91
N VAL A 287 6.63 -5.03 -2.61
CA VAL A 287 5.67 -6.06 -2.17
C VAL A 287 5.48 -7.12 -3.26
N ALA A 288 5.28 -6.72 -4.52
CA ALA A 288 5.13 -7.64 -5.64
C ALA A 288 6.35 -8.55 -5.81
N LEU A 289 7.56 -7.99 -5.73
CA LEU A 289 8.81 -8.77 -5.77
C LEU A 289 8.90 -9.75 -4.58
N SER A 290 8.56 -9.30 -3.38
CA SER A 290 8.57 -10.13 -2.17
C SER A 290 7.59 -11.30 -2.28
N VAL A 291 6.41 -11.08 -2.86
CA VAL A 291 5.41 -12.13 -3.14
C VAL A 291 5.96 -13.17 -4.12
N VAL A 292 6.59 -12.73 -5.20
CA VAL A 292 7.22 -13.64 -6.18
C VAL A 292 8.30 -14.49 -5.51
N ILE A 293 9.17 -13.89 -4.71
CA ILE A 293 10.21 -14.60 -3.96
C ILE A 293 9.60 -15.61 -3.00
N LEU A 294 8.55 -15.23 -2.26
CA LEU A 294 7.85 -16.12 -1.33
C LEU A 294 7.23 -17.33 -2.05
N ILE A 295 6.62 -17.11 -3.22
CA ILE A 295 6.07 -18.19 -4.06
C ILE A 295 7.19 -19.16 -4.48
N ILE A 296 8.32 -18.64 -4.95
CA ILE A 296 9.46 -19.45 -5.37
C ILE A 296 10.01 -20.27 -4.20
N ILE A 297 10.24 -19.64 -3.05
CA ILE A 297 10.76 -20.33 -1.84
C ILE A 297 9.77 -21.42 -1.41
N THR A 298 8.47 -21.12 -1.34
CA THR A 298 7.44 -22.07 -0.94
C THR A 298 7.37 -23.25 -1.92
N PHE A 299 7.46 -22.99 -3.22
CA PHE A 299 7.46 -24.02 -4.25
C PHE A 299 8.68 -24.95 -4.12
N VAL A 300 9.88 -24.40 -4.01
CA VAL A 300 11.13 -25.14 -3.84
C VAL A 300 11.12 -25.96 -2.55
N ALA A 301 10.73 -25.34 -1.43
CA ALA A 301 10.65 -26.03 -0.13
C ALA A 301 9.65 -27.19 -0.16
N THR A 302 8.47 -26.96 -0.74
CA THR A 302 7.44 -27.99 -0.87
C THR A 302 7.88 -29.13 -1.78
N TRP A 303 8.57 -28.84 -2.86
CA TRP A 303 9.12 -29.86 -3.76
C TRP A 303 10.17 -30.71 -3.06
N HIS A 304 11.14 -30.10 -2.39
CA HIS A 304 12.15 -30.84 -1.63
C HIS A 304 11.57 -31.67 -0.50
N LEU A 305 10.60 -31.16 0.23
CA LEU A 305 9.95 -31.89 1.32
C LEU A 305 9.19 -33.12 0.79
N THR A 306 8.46 -32.96 -0.31
CA THR A 306 7.70 -34.07 -0.91
C THR A 306 8.65 -35.17 -1.46
N ASP A 307 9.72 -34.77 -2.15
CA ASP A 307 10.73 -35.74 -2.64
C ASP A 307 11.36 -36.54 -1.48
N ARG A 308 11.66 -35.89 -0.35
CA ARG A 308 12.14 -36.57 0.85
C ARG A 308 11.12 -37.53 1.45
N ILE A 309 9.83 -37.14 1.51
CA ILE A 309 8.75 -37.98 2.02
C ILE A 309 8.55 -39.21 1.12
N ASP A 310 8.55 -39.03 -0.20
CA ASP A 310 8.39 -40.13 -1.16
C ASP A 310 9.54 -41.14 -1.08
N LYS A 311 10.79 -40.68 -0.95
CA LYS A 311 11.97 -41.50 -0.74
C LYS A 311 11.90 -42.27 0.59
N ALA A 312 11.49 -41.59 1.68
CA ALA A 312 11.33 -42.23 2.99
C ALA A 312 10.23 -43.28 3.00
N ASN A 313 9.11 -43.04 2.33
CA ASN A 313 8.04 -44.03 2.19
C ASN A 313 8.46 -45.23 1.36
N ALA A 314 9.16 -45.03 0.25
CA ALA A 314 9.69 -46.13 -0.57
C ALA A 314 10.68 -46.98 0.23
N ALA A 315 11.61 -46.37 0.96
CA ALA A 315 12.54 -47.11 1.83
C ALA A 315 11.83 -47.87 2.96
N ARG A 316 10.77 -47.30 3.55
CA ARG A 316 9.94 -47.97 4.57
C ARG A 316 9.18 -49.15 4.00
N GLU A 317 8.64 -49.08 2.80
CA GLU A 317 7.98 -50.23 2.14
C GLU A 317 8.98 -51.34 1.84
N GLU A 318 10.17 -51.01 1.33
CA GLU A 318 11.22 -51.99 1.06
C GLU A 318 11.67 -52.71 2.34
N LEU A 319 11.92 -51.95 3.42
CA LEU A 319 12.25 -52.50 4.73
C LEU A 319 11.13 -53.41 5.27
N SER A 320 9.87 -52.99 5.15
CA SER A 320 8.72 -53.77 5.56
C SER A 320 8.63 -55.11 4.81
N ARG A 321 8.86 -55.10 3.47
CA ARG A 321 8.90 -56.32 2.65
C ARG A 321 10.08 -57.20 3.05
N ALA A 322 11.26 -56.63 3.34
CA ALA A 322 12.42 -57.38 3.79
C ALA A 322 12.18 -58.05 5.16
N LEU A 323 11.57 -57.32 6.12
CA LEU A 323 11.20 -57.86 7.43
C LEU A 323 10.19 -58.98 7.31
N LEU A 324 9.15 -58.84 6.47
CA LEU A 324 8.18 -59.90 6.22
C LEU A 324 8.84 -61.15 5.62
N ARG A 325 9.79 -60.98 4.67
CA ARG A 325 10.57 -62.10 4.12
C ARG A 325 11.42 -62.79 5.20
N SER A 326 12.11 -61.99 6.02
CA SER A 326 12.95 -62.49 7.11
C SER A 326 12.12 -63.25 8.15
N ALA A 327 10.97 -62.66 8.56
CA ALA A 327 10.05 -63.37 9.50
C ALA A 327 9.52 -64.69 8.93
N LYS A 328 9.14 -64.68 7.62
CA LYS A 328 8.70 -65.95 6.94
C LYS A 328 9.82 -66.96 6.88
N MET A 329 11.06 -66.56 6.62
CA MET A 329 12.20 -67.44 6.56
C MET A 329 12.54 -68.03 7.95
N ALA A 330 12.46 -67.23 9.01
CA ALA A 330 12.64 -67.68 10.38
C ALA A 330 11.57 -68.72 10.79
N SER A 331 10.28 -68.41 10.46
CA SER A 331 9.20 -69.39 10.71
C SER A 331 9.39 -70.73 9.94
N ILE A 332 9.84 -70.65 8.68
CA ILE A 332 10.16 -71.87 7.92
C ILE A 332 11.33 -72.61 8.56
N GLY A 333 12.34 -71.92 9.07
CA GLY A 333 13.48 -72.54 9.76
C GLY A 333 13.07 -73.30 11.03
N GLU A 334 12.21 -72.70 11.85
CA GLU A 334 11.68 -73.27 13.07
C GLU A 334 10.78 -74.52 12.79
N LEU A 335 9.88 -74.36 11.80
CA LEU A 335 9.03 -75.43 11.35
C LEU A 335 9.83 -76.52 10.70
N ALA A 336 10.92 -76.25 9.99
CA ALA A 336 11.76 -77.28 9.36
C ALA A 336 12.40 -78.19 10.38
N THR A 337 12.79 -77.72 11.56
CA THR A 337 13.35 -78.50 12.65
C THR A 337 12.29 -79.46 13.22
N GLY A 338 11.07 -78.94 13.46
CA GLY A 338 9.96 -79.85 13.94
C GLY A 338 9.55 -80.88 12.91
N LEU A 339 9.46 -80.49 11.62
CA LEU A 339 9.12 -81.40 10.52
C LEU A 339 10.23 -82.49 10.29
N ALA A 340 11.51 -82.12 10.45
CA ALA A 340 12.59 -83.07 10.38
C ALA A 340 12.43 -84.15 11.42
N HIS A 341 12.03 -83.79 12.65
CA HIS A 341 11.72 -84.75 13.69
C HIS A 341 10.50 -85.69 13.33
N GLU A 342 9.43 -85.07 12.80
CA GLU A 342 8.22 -85.76 12.39
C GLU A 342 8.44 -86.74 11.18
N ILE A 343 9.36 -86.35 10.28
CA ILE A 343 9.76 -87.20 9.14
C ILE A 343 10.70 -88.33 9.60
N ASN A 344 11.67 -88.00 10.48
CA ASN A 344 12.63 -89.00 10.95
C ASN A 344 11.96 -90.14 11.79
N ASN A 345 10.89 -89.86 12.53
CA ASN A 345 10.15 -90.82 13.31
C ASN A 345 9.57 -91.97 12.43
N PRO A 346 8.73 -91.68 11.40
CA PRO A 346 8.23 -92.77 10.55
C PRO A 346 9.33 -93.44 9.73
N LEU A 347 10.45 -92.71 9.38
CA LEU A 347 11.60 -93.32 8.72
C LEU A 347 12.30 -94.35 9.63
N ALA A 348 12.47 -94.06 10.93
CA ALA A 348 13.05 -94.97 11.89
C ALA A 348 12.17 -96.21 12.05
N ILE A 349 10.82 -96.00 12.11
CA ILE A 349 9.88 -97.17 12.19
C ILE A 349 9.96 -98.03 10.92
N MET A 350 10.02 -97.38 9.72
CA MET A 350 10.18 -98.12 8.47
C MET A 350 11.48 -98.95 8.42
N SER A 351 12.59 -98.39 8.93
CA SER A 351 13.87 -99.09 9.02
C SER A 351 13.80 -100.24 9.94
N ALA A 352 13.16 -100.13 11.11
CA ALA A 352 12.94 -101.22 12.06
C ALA A 352 12.04 -102.29 11.46
N GLU A 353 10.96 -101.93 10.76
CA GLU A 353 10.10 -102.88 10.08
C GLU A 353 10.81 -103.62 8.94
N GLN A 354 11.71 -102.97 8.19
CA GLN A 354 12.55 -103.58 7.18
C GLN A 354 13.52 -104.63 7.79
N THR A 355 14.15 -104.35 8.94
CA THR A 355 15.00 -105.20 9.67
C THR A 355 14.17 -106.43 10.14
N ASN A 356 13.00 -106.20 10.70
CA ASN A 356 12.09 -107.25 11.14
C ASN A 356 11.65 -108.15 9.96
N ILE A 357 11.35 -107.63 8.80
CA ILE A 357 11.05 -108.36 7.58
C ILE A 357 12.26 -109.26 7.18
N ALA A 358 13.46 -108.66 7.21
CA ALA A 358 14.68 -109.37 6.86
C ALA A 358 14.93 -110.53 7.82
N ASP A 359 14.83 -110.29 9.14
CA ASP A 359 14.97 -111.32 10.17
C ASP A 359 13.92 -112.43 10.02
N LEU A 360 12.64 -112.12 9.78
CA LEU A 360 11.57 -113.11 9.56
C LEU A 360 11.75 -113.91 8.29
N VAL A 361 12.32 -113.33 7.22
CA VAL A 361 12.66 -114.07 5.99
C VAL A 361 13.82 -114.95 6.20
N GLU A 362 14.86 -114.50 6.94
CA GLU A 362 16.03 -115.31 7.25
C GLU A 362 15.69 -116.53 8.17
N MET A 363 14.84 -116.29 9.18
CA MET A 363 14.39 -117.32 10.10
C MET A 363 13.42 -118.39 9.50
N ALA A 364 12.65 -117.92 8.47
CA ALA A 364 11.62 -118.80 7.89
C ALA A 364 12.16 -119.97 7.03
N GLY A 365 13.42 -119.87 6.55
CA GLY A 365 13.96 -120.85 5.63
C GLY A 365 13.00 -121.20 4.49
N ASP A 366 12.86 -122.52 4.13
CA ASP A 366 11.92 -122.92 3.08
C ASP A 366 10.45 -123.07 3.52
N ARG A 367 10.12 -122.77 4.81
CA ARG A 367 8.75 -122.86 5.35
C ARG A 367 8.12 -121.53 5.58
N LEU A 368 7.00 -121.23 4.93
CA LEU A 368 6.24 -119.91 4.98
C LEU A 368 5.35 -119.78 6.25
N GLU A 369 5.80 -120.24 7.42
CA GLU A 369 5.00 -120.07 8.67
C GLU A 369 4.79 -118.61 9.12
N ASN A 370 5.66 -117.63 8.76
CA ASN A 370 5.61 -116.24 9.14
C ASN A 370 5.02 -115.28 8.07
N ARG A 371 4.36 -115.80 7.03
CA ARG A 371 3.80 -115.03 5.92
C ARG A 371 2.91 -113.87 6.36
N GLN A 372 2.04 -114.07 7.35
CA GLN A 372 1.11 -113.04 7.84
C GLN A 372 1.86 -111.90 8.56
N GLN A 373 2.88 -112.26 9.37
CA GLN A 373 3.70 -111.18 10.04
C GLN A 373 4.50 -110.35 9.06
N ILE A 374 5.04 -110.96 8.00
CA ILE A 374 5.72 -110.19 6.92
C ILE A 374 4.73 -109.27 6.19
N LEU A 375 3.53 -109.76 5.85
CA LEU A 375 2.50 -108.96 5.21
C LEU A 375 2.05 -107.80 6.09
N ASP A 376 1.93 -107.95 7.40
CA ASP A 376 1.57 -106.91 8.33
C ASP A 376 2.70 -105.84 8.48
N SER A 377 3.97 -106.24 8.49
CA SER A 377 5.12 -105.37 8.48
C SER A 377 5.23 -104.55 7.17
N VAL A 378 5.00 -105.15 6.03
CA VAL A 378 4.94 -104.51 4.73
C VAL A 378 3.79 -103.43 4.71
N LYS A 379 2.64 -103.84 5.27
CA LYS A 379 1.48 -102.88 5.36
C LYS A 379 1.78 -101.72 6.27
N ARG A 380 2.43 -101.95 7.44
CA ARG A 380 2.87 -100.79 8.32
C ARG A 380 3.89 -99.96 7.64
N THR A 381 4.90 -100.49 6.96
CA THR A 381 5.87 -99.65 6.18
C THR A 381 5.17 -98.80 5.14
N LYS A 382 4.22 -99.32 4.38
CA LYS A 382 3.43 -98.53 3.40
C LYS A 382 2.68 -97.38 4.05
N GLN A 383 2.05 -97.64 5.22
CA GLN A 383 1.36 -96.54 5.96
C GLN A 383 2.30 -95.41 6.38
N HIS A 384 3.52 -95.79 6.83
CA HIS A 384 4.51 -94.71 7.21
C HIS A 384 5.08 -94.02 6.02
N ILE A 385 5.21 -94.63 4.83
CA ILE A 385 5.55 -93.93 3.57
C ILE A 385 4.46 -92.93 3.20
N GLU A 386 3.19 -93.28 3.28
CA GLU A 386 2.07 -92.40 3.01
C GLU A 386 2.02 -91.24 4.00
N ARG A 387 2.35 -91.45 5.27
CA ARG A 387 2.45 -90.41 6.27
C ARG A 387 3.60 -89.43 5.96
N CYS A 388 4.80 -89.90 5.61
CA CYS A 388 5.92 -89.06 5.17
C CYS A 388 5.55 -88.22 3.94
N ALA A 389 4.92 -88.81 2.94
CA ALA A 389 4.45 -88.17 1.74
C ALA A 389 3.42 -87.01 2.06
N GLY A 390 2.52 -87.28 3.05
CA GLY A 390 1.59 -86.24 3.55
C GLY A 390 2.26 -85.05 4.22
N ILE A 391 3.30 -85.27 5.04
CA ILE A 391 4.07 -84.25 5.73
C ILE A 391 4.83 -83.43 4.69
N THR A 392 5.55 -84.03 3.76
CA THR A 392 6.31 -83.33 2.72
C THR A 392 5.40 -82.48 1.79
N LYS A 393 4.20 -83.04 1.45
CA LYS A 393 3.20 -82.31 0.66
C LYS A 393 2.71 -81.02 1.38
N LYS A 394 2.43 -81.10 2.68
CA LYS A 394 2.03 -80.00 3.51
C LYS A 394 3.16 -78.95 3.58
N MET A 395 4.41 -79.33 3.72
CA MET A 395 5.57 -78.41 3.72
C MET A 395 5.74 -77.71 2.39
N LEU A 396 5.58 -78.37 1.26
CA LEU A 396 5.64 -77.74 -0.07
C LEU A 396 4.51 -76.73 -0.29
N GLN A 397 3.31 -77.01 0.21
CA GLN A 397 2.20 -76.06 0.15
C GLN A 397 2.47 -74.78 0.96
N PHE A 398 3.15 -74.87 2.10
CA PHE A 398 3.53 -73.72 2.92
C PHE A 398 4.65 -72.88 2.28
N GLY A 399 5.53 -73.49 1.51
CA GLY A 399 6.65 -72.84 0.80
C GLY A 399 6.21 -72.13 -0.51
N HIS A 400 5.15 -72.58 -1.16
CA HIS A 400 4.69 -72.05 -2.42
C HIS A 400 3.95 -70.72 -2.18
N LYS A 401 4.44 -69.69 -2.79
CA LYS A 401 3.79 -68.37 -2.91
C LYS A 401 2.60 -68.51 -3.85
N GLN A 402 1.40 -68.73 -3.36
CA GLN A 402 0.22 -68.43 -4.14
C GLN A 402 0.07 -66.93 -4.19
N GLU A 403 0.29 -66.36 -5.34
CA GLU A 403 -0.22 -65.04 -5.65
C GLU A 403 -1.75 -65.15 -5.77
N THR A 404 -2.41 -65.23 -4.63
CA THR A 404 -3.86 -65.09 -4.59
C THR A 404 -4.19 -63.64 -4.51
N ALA A 405 -4.89 -63.10 -5.50
CA ALA A 405 -5.59 -61.84 -5.37
C ALA A 405 -6.48 -61.93 -4.11
N PRO A 406 -6.59 -60.84 -3.32
CA PRO A 406 -7.44 -60.82 -2.15
C PRO A 406 -8.89 -61.10 -2.57
N GLU A 407 -9.41 -62.24 -2.28
CA GLU A 407 -10.83 -62.61 -2.38
C GLU A 407 -11.48 -62.42 -1.00
N PRO A 408 -12.68 -61.84 -0.95
CA PRO A 408 -13.42 -61.78 0.31
C PRO A 408 -13.72 -63.19 0.79
N THR A 409 -13.08 -63.60 1.87
CA THR A 409 -13.18 -64.96 2.44
C THR A 409 -13.81 -64.90 3.83
N TYR A 410 -14.74 -65.82 4.12
CA TYR A 410 -15.29 -65.89 5.46
C TYR A 410 -14.24 -66.49 6.44
N LEU A 411 -13.90 -65.71 7.45
CA LEU A 411 -12.81 -66.00 8.38
C LEU A 411 -13.08 -67.16 9.28
N ALA A 412 -14.35 -67.44 9.61
CA ALA A 412 -14.75 -68.52 10.55
C ALA A 412 -14.31 -69.92 10.16
N PRO A 413 -14.47 -70.40 8.92
CA PRO A 413 -14.01 -71.74 8.53
C PRO A 413 -12.47 -71.93 8.59
N HIS A 414 -11.74 -70.83 8.28
CA HIS A 414 -10.28 -70.85 8.30
C HIS A 414 -9.70 -70.81 9.71
N LEU A 415 -10.37 -70.14 10.64
CA LEU A 415 -10.00 -70.16 12.05
C LEU A 415 -10.27 -71.50 12.68
N GLU A 416 -11.36 -72.25 12.34
CA GLU A 416 -11.64 -73.61 12.78
C GLU A 416 -10.59 -74.59 12.26
N GLU A 417 -10.17 -74.45 11.02
CA GLU A 417 -9.12 -75.29 10.43
C GLU A 417 -7.77 -75.09 11.13
N ILE A 418 -7.41 -73.84 11.41
CA ILE A 418 -6.18 -73.51 12.16
C ILE A 418 -6.26 -74.02 13.60
N MET A 419 -7.39 -73.86 14.28
CA MET A 419 -7.57 -74.37 15.64
C MET A 419 -7.51 -75.93 15.72
N ASN A 420 -8.02 -76.59 14.70
CA ASN A 420 -7.93 -78.10 14.61
C ASN A 420 -6.49 -78.57 14.29
N LEU A 421 -5.68 -77.72 13.63
CA LEU A 421 -4.26 -78.00 13.45
C LEU A 421 -3.43 -77.77 14.73
N MET A 422 -3.85 -76.92 15.63
CA MET A 422 -3.19 -76.63 16.90
C MET A 422 -3.61 -77.59 18.05
N LYS A 423 -4.70 -78.33 17.91
CA LYS A 423 -5.21 -79.29 18.93
C LYS A 423 -4.69 -80.74 18.76
N ARG A 424 -3.85 -80.97 17.79
CA ARG A 424 -3.15 -82.23 17.61
C ARG A 424 -1.67 -82.12 17.93
#